data_d9f3f398f8419435c6d95098d1553b0a
#
_entry.id   d9f3f398f8419435c6d95098d1553b0a
#
_cell.length_a   1.000
_cell.length_b   1.000
_cell.length_c   1.000
_cell.angle_alpha   90.00
_cell.angle_beta   90.00
_cell.angle_gamma   90.00
#
_symmetry.space_group_name_H-M   'P 1'
#
loop_
_entity.id
_entity.type
_entity.pdbx_description
1 polymer ?
#
loop_
_entity_poly.entity_id
_entity_poly.type
_entity_poly.pdbx_seq_one_letter_code
_entity_poly.pdbx_strand_id
1 'polypeptide(L)'
;MLLSVRLFGTDEQAGVEVSLALNFFLLVMVAFQTIGAADRQRASMLQLPGIRWVVIFLSFSCMSLLWSATASMPAAIVYWCAMAADVGMVVLLLRMGPVNQVATSLMKGYVVGACMIASIAWILPAQSDLRLGDEELLGPNQIGYLCAFALFFVQYLMREKLGKWGLAAFVLAVTLLRSLSKTSIIAFLIAESFLLMKDRSMRRRTKVMLILAGIAAVAVFSSLLTSYFDIYTNAGNSPETLTGRIGIWTVILSEAIQQPWIGHGFHAVWNVIPPFGDFEARHAHNELIQQFYAYGMVGVCMLGGLYGSFYRQVRRLSNPSMRTIWLALLLFVMVRGLTDTEPFDLSLPLWAMAMISVLIDNGQAKNESDPSFDLVRQFNVAVRPETLSTNQ
;
A
#
# COMPACT_ATOMS: atom_id res chain seq x y z
N MET A 1 4.16 12.96 -10.95
CA MET A 1 3.25 14.04 -10.57
C MET A 1 4.00 15.23 -9.97
N LEU A 2 4.56 15.17 -8.78
CA LEU A 2 5.26 16.27 -8.10
C LEU A 2 6.38 16.95 -8.89
N LEU A 3 7.27 16.16 -9.50
CA LEU A 3 8.33 16.69 -10.36
C LEU A 3 7.77 17.41 -11.58
N SER A 4 6.67 16.90 -12.15
CA SER A 4 6.09 17.50 -13.34
C SER A 4 5.39 18.83 -13.05
N VAL A 5 4.65 18.95 -11.95
CA VAL A 5 3.98 20.22 -11.60
C VAL A 5 4.98 21.34 -11.33
N ARG A 6 6.08 21.05 -10.64
CA ARG A 6 7.11 22.06 -10.37
C ARG A 6 7.98 22.41 -11.58
N LEU A 7 8.15 21.50 -12.52
CA LEU A 7 8.85 21.75 -13.77
C LEU A 7 8.02 22.56 -14.77
N PHE A 8 6.69 22.43 -14.74
CA PHE A 8 5.78 23.05 -15.72
C PHE A 8 4.96 24.22 -15.16
N GLY A 9 5.26 24.69 -13.94
CA GLY A 9 4.64 25.87 -13.36
C GLY A 9 3.51 25.58 -12.39
N THR A 10 2.65 26.58 -12.16
CA THR A 10 1.56 26.55 -11.17
C THR A 10 0.28 25.83 -11.64
N ASP A 11 0.31 25.16 -12.78
CA ASP A 11 -0.86 24.44 -13.31
C ASP A 11 -0.85 22.98 -12.81
N GLU A 12 -1.66 22.73 -11.79
CA GLU A 12 -1.86 21.40 -11.20
C GLU A 12 -2.35 20.40 -12.26
N GLN A 13 -3.23 20.83 -13.14
CA GLN A 13 -3.81 19.97 -14.18
C GLN A 13 -2.75 19.50 -15.18
N ALA A 14 -1.86 20.38 -15.62
CA ALA A 14 -0.74 20.02 -16.49
C ALA A 14 0.20 19.00 -15.84
N GLY A 15 0.44 19.12 -14.54
CA GLY A 15 1.25 18.15 -13.79
C GLY A 15 0.64 16.76 -13.74
N VAL A 16 -0.66 16.67 -13.55
CA VAL A 16 -1.41 15.40 -13.59
C VAL A 16 -1.35 14.78 -14.98
N GLU A 17 -1.59 15.57 -16.02
CA GLU A 17 -1.57 15.11 -17.41
C GLU A 17 -0.21 14.56 -17.82
N VAL A 18 0.89 15.25 -17.48
CA VAL A 18 2.27 14.78 -17.74
C VAL A 18 2.58 13.50 -17.00
N SER A 19 2.16 13.39 -15.74
CA SER A 19 2.33 12.17 -14.95
C SER A 19 1.62 10.98 -15.56
N LEU A 20 0.39 11.18 -16.02
CA LEU A 20 -0.41 10.15 -16.69
C LEU A 20 0.20 9.77 -18.04
N ALA A 21 0.60 10.74 -18.84
CA ALA A 21 1.26 10.49 -20.13
C ALA A 21 2.56 9.68 -19.95
N LEU A 22 3.35 9.99 -18.92
CA LEU A 22 4.56 9.24 -18.58
C LEU A 22 4.21 7.79 -18.17
N ASN A 23 3.18 7.61 -17.36
CA ASN A 23 2.74 6.28 -16.91
C ASN A 23 2.29 5.41 -18.10
N PHE A 24 1.50 5.98 -19.02
CA PHE A 24 1.11 5.29 -20.24
C PHE A 24 2.29 5.00 -21.17
N PHE A 25 3.21 5.94 -21.33
CA PHE A 25 4.44 5.72 -22.11
C PHE A 25 5.26 4.54 -21.57
N LEU A 26 5.45 4.48 -20.25
CA LEU A 26 6.15 3.37 -19.60
C LEU A 26 5.40 2.04 -19.79
N LEU A 27 4.05 2.03 -19.65
CA LEU A 27 3.25 0.84 -19.91
C LEU A 27 3.43 0.35 -21.35
N VAL A 28 3.37 1.24 -22.33
CA VAL A 28 3.56 0.90 -23.76
C VAL A 28 4.97 0.36 -23.98
N MET A 29 6.01 0.99 -23.45
CA MET A 29 7.39 0.47 -23.54
C MET A 29 7.51 -0.94 -22.97
N VAL A 30 6.97 -1.19 -21.77
CA VAL A 30 6.99 -2.51 -21.14
C VAL A 30 6.18 -3.52 -21.98
N ALA A 31 5.02 -3.14 -22.51
CA ALA A 31 4.22 -4.00 -23.35
C ALA A 31 4.94 -4.39 -24.65
N PHE A 32 5.60 -3.46 -25.33
CA PHE A 32 6.42 -3.75 -26.52
C PHE A 32 7.57 -4.73 -26.21
N GLN A 33 8.24 -4.56 -25.09
CA GLN A 33 9.30 -5.48 -24.67
C GLN A 33 8.75 -6.88 -24.39
N THR A 34 7.52 -7.01 -23.85
CA THR A 34 6.88 -8.31 -23.62
C THR A 34 6.50 -9.05 -24.90
N ILE A 35 6.09 -8.36 -25.94
CA ILE A 35 5.75 -8.97 -27.24
C ILE A 35 6.99 -9.66 -27.85
N GLY A 36 8.18 -9.07 -27.73
CA GLY A 36 9.45 -9.66 -28.21
C GLY A 36 9.95 -10.84 -27.34
N ALA A 37 9.43 -11.01 -26.14
CA ALA A 37 9.88 -12.02 -25.17
C ALA A 37 8.92 -13.25 -25.06
N ALA A 38 8.07 -13.47 -26.06
CA ALA A 38 6.90 -14.36 -26.04
C ALA A 38 7.14 -15.86 -25.77
N ASP A 39 8.38 -16.32 -25.58
CA ASP A 39 8.71 -17.76 -25.52
C ASP A 39 8.95 -18.32 -24.11
N ARG A 40 8.39 -17.71 -23.08
CA ARG A 40 8.49 -18.27 -21.74
C ARG A 40 7.15 -18.75 -21.21
N GLN A 41 6.90 -20.06 -21.38
CA GLN A 41 5.86 -20.83 -20.71
C GLN A 41 5.96 -20.61 -19.18
N ARG A 42 5.31 -19.56 -18.66
CA ARG A 42 5.02 -19.47 -17.25
C ARG A 42 3.58 -19.84 -17.05
N ALA A 43 3.34 -20.68 -16.03
CA ALA A 43 2.00 -20.96 -15.53
C ALA A 43 1.18 -19.67 -15.48
N SER A 44 -0.09 -19.72 -15.90
CA SER A 44 -0.93 -18.54 -15.96
C SER A 44 -0.95 -17.85 -14.60
N MET A 45 -0.35 -16.65 -14.52
CA MET A 45 -0.35 -15.84 -13.28
C MET A 45 -1.76 -15.61 -12.75
N LEU A 46 -2.77 -15.67 -13.63
CA LEU A 46 -4.18 -15.62 -13.25
C LEU A 46 -4.64 -16.79 -12.36
N GLN A 47 -3.86 -17.87 -12.25
CA GLN A 47 -4.17 -18.96 -11.33
C GLN A 47 -3.86 -18.60 -9.88
N LEU A 48 -3.00 -17.60 -9.64
CA LEU A 48 -2.67 -17.12 -8.30
C LEU A 48 -3.86 -16.41 -7.66
N PRO A 49 -4.33 -16.83 -6.48
CA PRO A 49 -5.50 -16.23 -5.83
C PRO A 49 -5.39 -14.73 -5.62
N GLY A 50 -4.19 -14.23 -5.25
CA GLY A 50 -3.95 -12.79 -5.08
C GLY A 50 -4.17 -12.02 -6.37
N ILE A 51 -3.63 -12.49 -7.49
CA ILE A 51 -3.79 -11.84 -8.80
C ILE A 51 -5.25 -11.92 -9.28
N ARG A 52 -5.94 -13.04 -9.05
CA ARG A 52 -7.37 -13.14 -9.39
C ARG A 52 -8.19 -12.05 -8.72
N TRP A 53 -7.98 -11.81 -7.43
CA TRP A 53 -8.71 -10.78 -6.71
C TRP A 53 -8.36 -9.37 -7.18
N VAL A 54 -7.10 -9.11 -7.55
CA VAL A 54 -6.70 -7.85 -8.17
C VAL A 54 -7.41 -7.66 -9.51
N VAL A 55 -7.45 -8.69 -10.37
CA VAL A 55 -8.14 -8.61 -11.66
C VAL A 55 -9.65 -8.47 -11.48
N ILE A 56 -10.26 -9.21 -10.57
CA ILE A 56 -11.70 -9.08 -10.25
C ILE A 56 -12.01 -7.65 -9.81
N PHE A 57 -11.21 -7.09 -8.90
CA PHE A 57 -11.38 -5.72 -8.44
C PHE A 57 -11.25 -4.71 -9.58
N LEU A 58 -10.20 -4.79 -10.39
CA LEU A 58 -9.99 -3.89 -11.53
C LEU A 58 -11.10 -4.04 -12.59
N SER A 59 -11.56 -5.26 -12.87
CA SER A 59 -12.64 -5.49 -13.83
C SER A 59 -13.96 -4.92 -13.34
N PHE A 60 -14.30 -5.13 -12.05
CA PHE A 60 -15.55 -4.62 -11.50
C PHE A 60 -15.50 -3.09 -11.37
N SER A 61 -14.39 -2.50 -10.95
CA SER A 61 -14.24 -1.04 -10.91
C SER A 61 -14.33 -0.42 -12.31
N CYS A 62 -13.81 -1.09 -13.34
CA CYS A 62 -14.01 -0.67 -14.73
C CYS A 62 -15.48 -0.71 -15.13
N MET A 63 -16.15 -1.83 -14.88
CA MET A 63 -17.58 -1.97 -15.20
C MET A 63 -18.42 -0.92 -14.45
N SER A 64 -18.03 -0.55 -13.25
CA SER A 64 -18.76 0.42 -12.45
C SER A 64 -18.74 1.84 -13.03
N LEU A 65 -17.85 2.14 -13.97
CA LEU A 65 -17.88 3.38 -14.74
C LEU A 65 -19.16 3.53 -15.56
N LEU A 66 -19.82 2.42 -15.94
CA LEU A 66 -21.07 2.45 -16.71
C LEU A 66 -22.26 3.06 -15.95
N TRP A 67 -22.21 3.02 -14.60
CA TRP A 67 -23.25 3.60 -13.76
C TRP A 67 -22.71 4.63 -12.77
N SER A 68 -21.46 5.07 -12.94
CA SER A 68 -20.82 5.98 -12.00
C SER A 68 -21.50 7.33 -11.93
N ALA A 69 -21.83 7.77 -10.73
CA ALA A 69 -22.33 9.10 -10.41
C ALA A 69 -21.21 10.16 -10.31
N THR A 70 -20.13 10.00 -11.08
CA THR A 70 -18.98 10.91 -11.05
C THR A 70 -19.28 12.28 -11.64
N ALA A 71 -18.63 13.35 -11.13
CA ALA A 71 -18.72 14.70 -11.72
C ALA A 71 -18.07 14.78 -13.11
N SER A 72 -17.03 13.98 -13.34
CA SER A 72 -16.26 13.98 -14.58
C SER A 72 -15.93 12.57 -15.02
N MET A 73 -16.67 12.09 -16.01
CA MET A 73 -16.42 10.76 -16.59
C MET A 73 -15.03 10.66 -17.26
N PRO A 74 -14.52 11.67 -17.99
CA PRO A 74 -13.17 11.63 -18.52
C PRO A 74 -12.11 11.47 -17.41
N ALA A 75 -12.22 12.23 -16.31
CA ALA A 75 -11.32 12.11 -15.17
C ALA A 75 -11.40 10.70 -14.56
N ALA A 76 -12.58 10.17 -14.31
CA ALA A 76 -12.77 8.84 -13.77
C ALA A 76 -12.11 7.75 -14.64
N ILE A 77 -12.29 7.82 -15.97
CA ILE A 77 -11.65 6.89 -16.90
C ILE A 77 -10.13 6.99 -16.82
N VAL A 78 -9.58 8.19 -16.84
CA VAL A 78 -8.14 8.43 -16.79
C VAL A 78 -7.54 7.89 -15.50
N TYR A 79 -8.18 8.14 -14.37
CA TYR A 79 -7.73 7.63 -13.07
C TYR A 79 -7.81 6.10 -12.96
N TRP A 80 -8.89 5.52 -13.49
CA TRP A 80 -8.98 4.07 -13.57
C TRP A 80 -7.87 3.47 -14.45
N CYS A 81 -7.62 4.06 -15.60
CA CYS A 81 -6.56 3.65 -16.51
C CYS A 81 -5.17 3.75 -15.85
N ALA A 82 -4.90 4.80 -15.05
CA ALA A 82 -3.64 4.94 -14.32
C ALA A 82 -3.45 3.80 -13.29
N MET A 83 -4.48 3.50 -12.51
CA MET A 83 -4.46 2.40 -11.55
C MET A 83 -4.25 1.04 -12.23
N ALA A 84 -4.94 0.79 -13.34
CA ALA A 84 -4.79 -0.43 -14.13
C ALA A 84 -3.40 -0.52 -14.79
N ALA A 85 -2.83 0.61 -15.23
CA ALA A 85 -1.50 0.68 -15.82
C ALA A 85 -0.42 0.32 -14.79
N ASP A 86 -0.50 0.81 -13.56
CA ASP A 86 0.43 0.48 -12.49
C ASP A 86 0.49 -1.03 -12.23
N VAL A 87 -0.68 -1.66 -12.08
CA VAL A 87 -0.77 -3.12 -11.89
C VAL A 87 -0.29 -3.86 -13.13
N GLY A 88 -0.73 -3.40 -14.32
CA GLY A 88 -0.36 -3.99 -15.61
C GLY A 88 1.15 -3.99 -15.85
N MET A 89 1.83 -2.86 -15.61
CA MET A 89 3.29 -2.75 -15.73
C MET A 89 4.00 -3.76 -14.82
N VAL A 90 3.60 -3.84 -13.56
CA VAL A 90 4.22 -4.76 -12.60
C VAL A 90 4.03 -6.22 -13.05
N VAL A 91 2.83 -6.61 -13.46
CA VAL A 91 2.54 -7.97 -13.94
C VAL A 91 3.33 -8.29 -15.21
N LEU A 92 3.40 -7.36 -16.17
CA LEU A 92 4.18 -7.53 -17.40
C LEU A 92 5.68 -7.66 -17.11
N LEU A 93 6.25 -6.81 -16.27
CA LEU A 93 7.65 -6.89 -15.87
C LEU A 93 7.99 -8.22 -15.21
N LEU A 94 7.13 -8.72 -14.31
CA LEU A 94 7.31 -10.01 -13.66
C LEU A 94 7.24 -11.19 -14.64
N ARG A 95 6.61 -11.01 -15.81
CA ARG A 95 6.61 -12.02 -16.89
C ARG A 95 7.90 -12.02 -17.71
N MET A 96 8.59 -10.89 -17.82
CA MET A 96 9.76 -10.73 -18.69
C MET A 96 11.05 -11.32 -18.11
N GLY A 97 11.21 -11.29 -16.80
CA GLY A 97 12.47 -11.62 -16.14
C GLY A 97 12.34 -12.63 -15.00
N PRO A 98 13.46 -13.00 -14.36
CA PRO A 98 13.43 -13.79 -13.14
C PRO A 98 12.67 -13.02 -12.06
N VAL A 99 11.59 -13.61 -11.53
CA VAL A 99 10.67 -12.97 -10.58
C VAL A 99 11.39 -12.30 -9.42
N ASN A 100 12.36 -13.01 -8.81
CA ASN A 100 13.11 -12.47 -7.67
C ASN A 100 13.91 -11.21 -8.02
N GLN A 101 14.53 -11.16 -9.21
CA GLN A 101 15.31 -10.00 -9.66
C GLN A 101 14.38 -8.82 -9.96
N VAL A 102 13.29 -9.08 -10.69
CA VAL A 102 12.32 -8.04 -11.06
C VAL A 102 11.63 -7.48 -9.82
N ALA A 103 11.11 -8.32 -8.95
CA ALA A 103 10.48 -7.88 -7.70
C ALA A 103 11.45 -7.06 -6.82
N THR A 104 12.69 -7.53 -6.69
CA THR A 104 13.75 -6.80 -5.97
C THR A 104 14.04 -5.44 -6.60
N SER A 105 14.10 -5.37 -7.93
CA SER A 105 14.34 -4.10 -8.65
C SER A 105 13.18 -3.13 -8.49
N LEU A 106 11.94 -3.61 -8.53
CA LEU A 106 10.74 -2.80 -8.26
C LEU A 106 10.75 -2.25 -6.84
N MET A 107 11.06 -3.08 -5.83
CA MET A 107 11.16 -2.63 -4.44
C MET A 107 12.28 -1.58 -4.27
N LYS A 108 13.45 -1.81 -4.87
CA LYS A 108 14.56 -0.84 -4.86
C LYS A 108 14.17 0.47 -5.52
N GLY A 109 13.54 0.42 -6.69
CA GLY A 109 13.03 1.60 -7.40
C GLY A 109 12.04 2.38 -6.57
N TYR A 110 11.10 1.69 -5.91
CA TYR A 110 10.13 2.32 -5.01
C TYR A 110 10.81 3.01 -3.81
N VAL A 111 11.78 2.35 -3.17
CA VAL A 111 12.53 2.92 -2.03
C VAL A 111 13.31 4.17 -2.46
N VAL A 112 13.97 4.12 -3.63
CA VAL A 112 14.68 5.30 -4.17
C VAL A 112 13.71 6.42 -4.48
N GLY A 113 12.57 6.13 -5.14
CA GLY A 113 11.54 7.12 -5.42
C GLY A 113 10.97 7.75 -4.15
N ALA A 114 10.70 6.95 -3.12
CA ALA A 114 10.25 7.44 -1.81
C ALA A 114 11.30 8.33 -1.13
N CYS A 115 12.59 8.00 -1.22
CA CYS A 115 13.66 8.87 -0.72
C CYS A 115 13.76 10.19 -1.50
N MET A 116 13.54 10.17 -2.81
CA MET A 116 13.49 11.41 -3.62
C MET A 116 12.31 12.30 -3.19
N ILE A 117 11.12 11.72 -3.05
CA ILE A 117 9.94 12.44 -2.57
C ILE A 117 10.18 12.99 -1.16
N ALA A 118 10.75 12.19 -0.26
CA ALA A 118 11.15 12.64 1.07
C ALA A 118 12.08 13.85 1.01
N SER A 119 13.13 13.80 0.17
CA SER A 119 14.07 14.91 0.00
C SER A 119 13.39 16.17 -0.52
N ILE A 120 12.47 16.06 -1.47
CA ILE A 120 11.69 17.17 -1.98
C ILE A 120 10.82 17.77 -0.86
N ALA A 121 10.15 16.92 -0.07
CA ALA A 121 9.31 17.38 1.03
C ALA A 121 10.09 18.15 2.10
N TRP A 122 11.36 17.83 2.32
CA TRP A 122 12.24 18.57 3.24
C TRP A 122 12.71 19.92 2.69
N ILE A 123 12.76 20.09 1.36
CA ILE A 123 13.14 21.35 0.70
C ILE A 123 11.95 22.32 0.65
N LEU A 124 10.74 21.80 0.61
CA LEU A 124 9.52 22.60 0.61
C LEU A 124 9.31 23.30 1.95
N PRO A 125 8.73 24.52 1.96
CA PRO A 125 8.35 25.17 3.21
C PRO A 125 7.32 24.30 3.94
N ALA A 126 7.41 24.26 5.27
CA ALA A 126 6.40 23.61 6.07
C ALA A 126 5.05 24.32 5.93
N GLN A 127 3.97 23.57 5.99
CA GLN A 127 2.62 24.12 5.98
C GLN A 127 2.34 24.96 7.23
N SER A 128 1.24 25.70 7.22
CA SER A 128 0.79 26.52 8.36
C SER A 128 0.60 25.72 9.65
N ASP A 129 0.27 24.46 9.53
CA ASP A 129 0.12 23.47 10.62
C ASP A 129 1.43 22.74 10.98
N LEU A 130 2.57 23.25 10.52
CA LEU A 130 3.92 22.69 10.75
C LEU A 130 4.18 21.33 10.10
N ARG A 131 3.30 20.80 9.25
CA ARG A 131 3.48 19.52 8.56
C ARG A 131 4.39 19.66 7.35
N LEU A 132 5.02 18.55 6.92
CA LEU A 132 5.80 18.50 5.69
C LEU A 132 4.90 18.47 4.47
N GLY A 133 5.37 19.07 3.38
CA GLY A 133 4.74 18.98 2.09
C GLY A 133 3.89 20.20 1.78
N ASP A 134 2.99 20.03 0.82
CA ASP A 134 2.17 21.06 0.19
C ASP A 134 0.71 20.60 0.25
N GLU A 135 -0.22 21.50 0.54
CA GLU A 135 -1.64 21.15 0.66
C GLU A 135 -2.23 20.65 -0.68
N GLU A 136 -1.69 21.13 -1.80
CA GLU A 136 -2.25 20.85 -3.12
C GLU A 136 -1.69 19.57 -3.78
N LEU A 137 -0.40 19.29 -3.62
CA LEU A 137 0.30 18.33 -4.48
C LEU A 137 0.92 17.14 -3.75
N LEU A 138 1.42 17.35 -2.55
CA LEU A 138 2.07 16.33 -1.74
C LEU A 138 1.64 16.49 -0.30
N GLY A 139 0.44 16.03 -0.01
CA GLY A 139 -0.11 16.06 1.32
C GLY A 139 0.75 15.26 2.33
N PRO A 140 0.81 15.71 3.59
CA PRO A 140 1.59 15.04 4.63
C PRO A 140 1.15 13.58 4.85
N ASN A 141 -0.11 13.26 4.63
CA ASN A 141 -0.62 11.89 4.71
C ASN A 141 -0.05 11.01 3.61
N GLN A 142 0.09 11.52 2.39
CA GLN A 142 0.73 10.82 1.27
C GLN A 142 2.22 10.59 1.53
N ILE A 143 2.94 11.61 2.01
CA ILE A 143 4.35 11.48 2.39
C ILE A 143 4.53 10.40 3.45
N GLY A 144 3.71 10.44 4.51
CA GLY A 144 3.74 9.46 5.58
C GLY A 144 3.47 8.05 5.07
N TYR A 145 2.46 7.88 4.21
CA TYR A 145 2.10 6.60 3.62
C TYR A 145 3.21 6.02 2.74
N LEU A 146 3.74 6.81 1.82
CA LEU A 146 4.83 6.39 0.93
C LEU A 146 6.08 5.98 1.71
N CYS A 147 6.47 6.77 2.72
CA CYS A 147 7.62 6.47 3.56
C CYS A 147 7.42 5.20 4.38
N ALA A 148 6.25 5.04 5.02
CA ALA A 148 5.95 3.85 5.81
C ALA A 148 5.94 2.59 4.94
N PHE A 149 5.32 2.65 3.75
CA PHE A 149 5.28 1.53 2.82
C PHE A 149 6.69 1.16 2.33
N ALA A 150 7.52 2.16 2.00
CA ALA A 150 8.92 1.96 1.60
C ALA A 150 9.75 1.30 2.71
N LEU A 151 9.48 1.60 3.98
CA LEU A 151 10.19 0.98 5.11
C LEU A 151 9.98 -0.54 5.17
N PHE A 152 8.82 -1.07 4.81
CA PHE A 152 8.62 -2.53 4.70
C PHE A 152 9.47 -3.14 3.58
N PHE A 153 9.61 -2.47 2.44
CA PHE A 153 10.50 -2.92 1.38
C PHE A 153 11.97 -2.84 1.79
N VAL A 154 12.37 -1.78 2.50
CA VAL A 154 13.73 -1.67 3.06
C VAL A 154 14.01 -2.81 4.02
N GLN A 155 13.08 -3.14 4.92
CA GLN A 155 13.22 -4.26 5.84
C GLN A 155 13.40 -5.60 5.12
N TYR A 156 12.62 -5.84 4.06
CA TYR A 156 12.77 -7.01 3.20
C TYR A 156 14.17 -7.04 2.55
N LEU A 157 14.58 -5.95 1.90
CA LEU A 157 15.88 -5.86 1.22
C LEU A 157 17.07 -6.05 2.17
N MET A 158 16.98 -5.52 3.39
CA MET A 158 18.02 -5.68 4.41
C MET A 158 18.09 -7.13 4.92
N ARG A 159 16.96 -7.79 5.11
CA ARG A 159 16.91 -9.19 5.58
C ARG A 159 17.43 -10.17 4.55
N GLU A 160 17.11 -9.94 3.29
CA GLU A 160 17.66 -10.72 2.16
C GLU A 160 19.09 -10.31 1.79
N LYS A 161 19.70 -9.37 2.53
CA LYS A 161 21.07 -8.86 2.29
C LYS A 161 21.28 -8.30 0.87
N LEU A 162 20.25 -7.72 0.29
CA LEU A 162 20.22 -7.20 -1.09
C LEU A 162 20.74 -5.77 -1.22
N GLY A 163 21.57 -5.32 -0.30
CA GLY A 163 22.24 -4.01 -0.31
C GLY A 163 22.33 -3.36 1.07
N LYS A 164 22.95 -2.16 1.09
CA LYS A 164 23.11 -1.33 2.30
C LYS A 164 22.02 -0.25 2.32
N TRP A 165 20.90 -0.51 2.96
CA TRP A 165 19.73 0.36 2.97
C TRP A 165 19.52 1.15 4.29
N GLY A 166 20.50 1.12 5.18
CA GLY A 166 20.38 1.78 6.49
C GLY A 166 20.14 3.28 6.42
N LEU A 167 20.81 3.98 5.49
CA LEU A 167 20.61 5.42 5.28
C LEU A 167 19.20 5.70 4.76
N ALA A 168 18.72 4.92 3.78
CA ALA A 168 17.37 5.06 3.27
C ALA A 168 16.33 4.80 4.38
N ALA A 169 16.53 3.75 5.20
CA ALA A 169 15.68 3.49 6.36
C ALA A 169 15.62 4.68 7.33
N PHE A 170 16.77 5.28 7.62
CA PHE A 170 16.85 6.45 8.49
C PHE A 170 16.10 7.65 7.91
N VAL A 171 16.38 8.02 6.66
CA VAL A 171 15.74 9.15 5.97
C VAL A 171 14.21 8.96 5.92
N LEU A 172 13.75 7.78 5.53
CA LEU A 172 12.32 7.48 5.44
C LEU A 172 11.64 7.49 6.82
N ALA A 173 12.28 6.93 7.85
CA ALA A 173 11.73 6.92 9.21
C ALA A 173 11.62 8.34 9.80
N VAL A 174 12.67 9.16 9.63
CA VAL A 174 12.65 10.57 10.07
C VAL A 174 11.60 11.37 9.32
N THR A 175 11.48 11.15 7.99
CA THR A 175 10.46 11.84 7.18
C THR A 175 9.05 11.41 7.56
N LEU A 176 8.82 10.11 7.82
CA LEU A 176 7.53 9.60 8.32
C LEU A 176 7.12 10.31 9.62
N LEU A 177 8.03 10.41 10.59
CA LEU A 177 7.75 11.09 11.85
C LEU A 177 7.51 12.59 11.65
N ARG A 178 8.34 13.24 10.81
CA ARG A 178 8.25 14.67 10.55
C ARG A 178 7.02 15.06 9.68
N SER A 179 6.46 14.11 8.93
CA SER A 179 5.21 14.34 8.18
C SER A 179 4.03 14.66 9.11
N LEU A 180 4.10 14.26 10.37
CA LEU A 180 3.02 14.36 11.36
C LEU A 180 1.70 13.71 10.89
N SER A 181 1.79 12.78 9.94
CA SER A 181 0.66 11.97 9.50
C SER A 181 0.28 10.97 10.60
N LYS A 182 -0.67 11.33 11.45
CA LYS A 182 -1.13 10.50 12.58
C LYS A 182 -1.53 9.10 12.14
N THR A 183 -2.30 9.04 11.07
CA THR A 183 -2.84 7.77 10.53
C THR A 183 -1.72 6.85 10.08
N SER A 184 -0.77 7.35 9.28
CA SER A 184 0.37 6.56 8.80
C SER A 184 1.33 6.19 9.93
N ILE A 185 1.61 7.10 10.87
CA ILE A 185 2.50 6.82 12.01
C ILE A 185 1.89 5.77 12.92
N ILE A 186 0.62 5.90 13.31
CA ILE A 186 -0.06 4.95 14.21
C ILE A 186 -0.14 3.58 13.54
N ALA A 187 -0.56 3.52 12.28
CA ALA A 187 -0.64 2.26 11.53
C ALA A 187 0.72 1.58 11.41
N PHE A 188 1.78 2.36 11.13
CA PHE A 188 3.15 1.85 11.07
C PHE A 188 3.63 1.32 12.42
N LEU A 189 3.40 2.06 13.52
CA LEU A 189 3.79 1.63 14.86
C LEU A 189 3.05 0.34 15.29
N ILE A 190 1.77 0.19 14.95
CA ILE A 190 1.01 -1.05 15.20
C ILE A 190 1.63 -2.21 14.42
N ALA A 191 1.93 -2.02 13.14
CA ALA A 191 2.53 -3.04 12.30
C ALA A 191 3.95 -3.41 12.74
N GLU A 192 4.77 -2.44 13.12
CA GLU A 192 6.12 -2.68 13.67
C GLU A 192 6.08 -3.37 15.04
N SER A 193 5.13 -3.00 15.90
CA SER A 193 4.91 -3.68 17.17
C SER A 193 4.58 -5.16 16.96
N PHE A 194 3.68 -5.45 16.00
CA PHE A 194 3.37 -6.83 15.60
C PHE A 194 4.62 -7.55 15.08
N LEU A 195 5.43 -6.89 14.24
CA LEU A 195 6.66 -7.44 13.69
C LEU A 195 7.67 -7.74 14.81
N LEU A 196 7.90 -6.81 15.73
CA LEU A 196 8.80 -6.97 16.87
C LEU A 196 8.37 -8.12 17.78
N MET A 197 7.07 -8.28 18.01
CA MET A 197 6.55 -9.37 18.85
C MET A 197 6.70 -10.75 18.18
N LYS A 198 6.38 -10.85 16.90
CA LYS A 198 6.31 -12.13 16.17
C LYS A 198 7.62 -12.59 15.57
N ASP A 199 8.53 -11.69 15.24
CA ASP A 199 9.79 -12.04 14.61
C ASP A 199 10.77 -12.68 15.61
N ARG A 200 10.88 -13.99 15.53
CA ARG A 200 11.84 -14.77 16.36
C ARG A 200 13.28 -14.70 15.85
N SER A 201 13.50 -14.24 14.63
CA SER A 201 14.85 -14.12 14.06
C SER A 201 15.61 -12.91 14.60
N MET A 202 14.91 -11.90 15.11
CA MET A 202 15.51 -10.70 15.67
C MET A 202 16.08 -10.95 17.07
N ARG A 203 17.35 -10.57 17.27
CA ARG A 203 18.00 -10.63 18.58
C ARG A 203 17.30 -9.69 19.56
N ARG A 204 17.18 -10.11 20.83
CA ARG A 204 16.58 -9.29 21.90
C ARG A 204 17.21 -7.89 21.99
N ARG A 205 18.52 -7.79 21.79
CA ARG A 205 19.24 -6.50 21.78
C ARG A 205 18.73 -5.57 20.68
N THR A 206 18.54 -6.10 19.46
CA THR A 206 18.01 -5.32 18.32
C THR A 206 16.59 -4.82 18.61
N LYS A 207 15.73 -5.66 19.19
CA LYS A 207 14.38 -5.24 19.60
C LYS A 207 14.41 -4.09 20.62
N VAL A 208 15.25 -4.22 21.64
CA VAL A 208 15.42 -3.18 22.67
C VAL A 208 15.97 -1.89 22.05
N MET A 209 16.97 -1.98 21.17
CA MET A 209 17.52 -0.80 20.47
C MET A 209 16.46 -0.09 19.61
N LEU A 210 15.61 -0.84 18.90
CA LEU A 210 14.53 -0.26 18.10
C LEU A 210 13.47 0.43 18.99
N ILE A 211 13.12 -0.16 20.11
CA ILE A 211 12.21 0.46 21.09
C ILE A 211 12.81 1.74 21.65
N LEU A 212 14.08 1.71 22.06
CA LEU A 212 14.77 2.90 22.57
C LEU A 212 14.92 3.98 21.50
N ALA A 213 15.21 3.61 20.25
CA ALA A 213 15.25 4.55 19.14
C ALA A 213 13.88 5.18 18.88
N GLY A 214 12.79 4.42 18.97
CA GLY A 214 11.43 4.94 18.88
C GLY A 214 11.10 5.93 19.99
N ILE A 215 11.45 5.60 21.24
CA ILE A 215 11.27 6.50 22.40
C ILE A 215 12.11 7.78 22.21
N ALA A 216 13.36 7.65 21.79
CA ALA A 216 14.22 8.80 21.52
C ALA A 216 13.67 9.68 20.41
N ALA A 217 13.14 9.09 19.33
CA ALA A 217 12.51 9.83 18.26
C ALA A 217 11.27 10.61 18.74
N VAL A 218 10.40 10.00 19.53
CA VAL A 218 9.25 10.69 20.15
C VAL A 218 9.72 11.83 21.06
N ALA A 219 10.78 11.62 21.84
CA ALA A 219 11.33 12.67 22.72
C ALA A 219 11.91 13.85 21.91
N VAL A 220 12.65 13.57 20.83
CA VAL A 220 13.21 14.61 19.93
C VAL A 220 12.11 15.44 19.27
N PHE A 221 11.02 14.80 18.85
CA PHE A 221 9.90 15.48 18.21
C PHE A 221 8.81 15.96 19.19
N SER A 222 9.02 15.84 20.51
CA SER A 222 7.98 16.14 21.51
C SER A 222 7.45 17.55 21.44
N SER A 223 8.31 18.56 21.27
CA SER A 223 7.89 19.97 21.16
C SER A 223 7.06 20.23 19.91
N LEU A 224 7.46 19.63 18.78
CA LEU A 224 6.73 19.72 17.53
C LEU A 224 5.37 19.03 17.63
N LEU A 225 5.32 17.86 18.27
CA LEU A 225 4.08 17.12 18.53
C LEU A 225 3.12 17.92 19.43
N THR A 226 3.64 18.61 20.45
CA THR A 226 2.84 19.46 21.33
C THR A 226 2.28 20.65 20.56
N SER A 227 3.12 21.38 19.82
CA SER A 227 2.67 22.52 19.01
C SER A 227 1.63 22.10 17.97
N TYR A 228 1.84 20.96 17.31
CA TYR A 228 0.88 20.43 16.37
C TYR A 228 -0.44 20.01 17.05
N PHE A 229 -0.38 19.42 18.24
CA PHE A 229 -1.56 19.05 19.01
C PHE A 229 -2.38 20.31 19.40
N ASP A 230 -1.72 21.38 19.81
CA ASP A 230 -2.36 22.63 20.16
C ASP A 230 -3.08 23.27 18.96
N ILE A 231 -2.43 23.30 17.79
CA ILE A 231 -3.04 23.78 16.53
C ILE A 231 -4.25 22.90 16.18
N TYR A 232 -4.10 21.58 16.29
CA TYR A 232 -5.12 20.61 15.94
C TYR A 232 -6.35 20.69 16.85
N THR A 233 -6.18 20.87 18.17
CA THR A 233 -7.31 20.98 19.11
C THR A 233 -8.10 22.26 18.92
N ASN A 234 -7.46 23.30 18.38
CA ASN A 234 -8.09 24.59 18.08
C ASN A 234 -8.70 24.65 16.66
N ALA A 235 -8.49 23.64 15.82
CA ALA A 235 -8.95 23.63 14.42
C ALA A 235 -10.47 23.39 14.25
N GLY A 236 -11.23 23.18 15.34
CA GLY A 236 -12.68 23.02 15.30
C GLY A 236 -13.15 21.79 14.52
N ASN A 237 -14.14 21.98 13.63
CA ASN A 237 -14.74 20.91 12.82
C ASN A 237 -14.02 20.68 11.48
N SER A 238 -12.75 21.00 11.36
CA SER A 238 -12.02 20.74 10.12
C SER A 238 -11.99 19.24 9.77
N PRO A 239 -11.97 18.86 8.49
CA PRO A 239 -11.96 17.44 8.05
C PRO A 239 -10.77 16.64 8.58
N GLU A 240 -9.73 17.32 9.03
CA GLU A 240 -8.56 16.69 9.65
C GLU A 240 -8.85 16.21 11.08
N THR A 241 -9.91 16.72 11.71
CA THR A 241 -10.34 16.29 13.04
C THR A 241 -11.22 15.03 12.97
N LEU A 242 -11.29 14.27 14.06
CA LEU A 242 -12.18 13.12 14.13
C LEU A 242 -13.65 13.54 13.98
N THR A 243 -14.02 14.70 14.53
CA THR A 243 -15.38 15.25 14.44
C THR A 243 -15.76 15.55 13.00
N GLY A 244 -14.86 16.19 12.21
CA GLY A 244 -15.07 16.41 10.78
C GLY A 244 -15.22 15.12 9.99
N ARG A 245 -14.40 14.11 10.26
CA ARG A 245 -14.51 12.79 9.62
C ARG A 245 -15.83 12.07 9.92
N ILE A 246 -16.36 12.16 11.14
CA ILE A 246 -17.67 11.62 11.49
C ILE A 246 -18.76 12.29 10.64
N GLY A 247 -18.68 13.60 10.44
CA GLY A 247 -19.58 14.33 9.54
C GLY A 247 -19.54 13.79 8.10
N ILE A 248 -18.33 13.63 7.55
CA ILE A 248 -18.10 13.05 6.22
C ILE A 248 -18.69 11.63 6.14
N TRP A 249 -18.41 10.78 7.12
CA TRP A 249 -18.92 9.39 7.13
C TRP A 249 -20.43 9.32 7.21
N THR A 250 -21.06 10.22 7.98
CA THR A 250 -22.53 10.27 8.09
C THR A 250 -23.16 10.58 6.74
N VAL A 251 -22.63 11.57 6.02
CA VAL A 251 -23.11 11.93 4.66
C VAL A 251 -22.91 10.75 3.70
N ILE A 252 -21.70 10.23 3.60
CA ILE A 252 -21.38 9.14 2.65
C ILE A 252 -22.21 7.88 2.95
N LEU A 253 -22.37 7.50 4.21
CA LEU A 253 -23.16 6.32 4.57
C LEU A 253 -24.65 6.49 4.32
N SER A 254 -25.20 7.69 4.55
CA SER A 254 -26.62 7.97 4.25
C SER A 254 -26.94 7.84 2.76
N GLU A 255 -25.99 8.21 1.90
CA GLU A 255 -26.12 8.03 0.46
C GLU A 255 -25.82 6.58 0.01
N ALA A 256 -24.79 5.94 0.61
CA ALA A 256 -24.41 4.57 0.28
C ALA A 256 -25.54 3.56 0.49
N ILE A 257 -26.40 3.79 1.51
CA ILE A 257 -27.54 2.93 1.82
C ILE A 257 -28.60 2.96 0.69
N GLN A 258 -28.62 3.97 -0.15
CA GLN A 258 -29.56 4.05 -1.28
C GLN A 258 -29.23 3.05 -2.39
N GLN A 259 -27.94 2.68 -2.53
CA GLN A 259 -27.46 1.67 -3.49
C GLN A 259 -26.52 0.64 -2.81
N PRO A 260 -27.02 -0.17 -1.88
CA PRO A 260 -26.18 -0.95 -0.97
C PRO A 260 -25.43 -2.11 -1.64
N TRP A 261 -25.85 -2.58 -2.80
CA TRP A 261 -25.27 -3.78 -3.43
C TRP A 261 -24.10 -3.49 -4.34
N ILE A 262 -24.24 -2.57 -5.29
CA ILE A 262 -23.23 -2.27 -6.32
C ILE A 262 -22.69 -0.84 -6.23
N GLY A 263 -23.21 -0.05 -5.29
CA GLY A 263 -22.79 1.32 -5.04
C GLY A 263 -22.99 2.30 -6.21
N HIS A 264 -22.39 3.47 -6.09
CA HIS A 264 -22.54 4.61 -6.99
C HIS A 264 -21.49 4.67 -8.12
N GLY A 265 -20.60 3.69 -8.20
CA GLY A 265 -19.55 3.57 -9.22
C GLY A 265 -18.21 4.22 -8.83
N PHE A 266 -17.21 3.91 -9.66
CA PHE A 266 -15.85 4.42 -9.48
C PHE A 266 -15.82 5.94 -9.55
N HIS A 267 -15.04 6.59 -8.66
CA HIS A 267 -14.86 8.05 -8.63
C HIS A 267 -16.10 8.86 -8.21
N ALA A 268 -17.19 8.22 -7.78
CA ALA A 268 -18.43 8.92 -7.42
C ALA A 268 -18.36 9.68 -6.09
N VAL A 269 -17.44 9.33 -5.19
CA VAL A 269 -17.31 9.96 -3.85
C VAL A 269 -17.03 11.46 -3.92
N TRP A 270 -16.38 11.93 -4.97
CA TRP A 270 -16.01 13.34 -5.14
C TRP A 270 -17.20 14.30 -5.17
N ASN A 271 -18.39 13.81 -5.48
CA ASN A 271 -19.59 14.64 -5.64
C ASN A 271 -20.52 14.62 -4.43
N VAL A 272 -20.35 13.66 -3.54
CA VAL A 272 -21.33 13.43 -2.49
C VAL A 272 -21.04 14.26 -1.22
N ILE A 273 -19.80 14.63 -1.00
CA ILE A 273 -19.39 15.35 0.19
C ILE A 273 -19.57 16.85 -0.05
N PRO A 274 -20.46 17.52 0.70
CA PRO A 274 -20.60 18.97 0.59
C PRO A 274 -19.32 19.66 1.06
N PRO A 275 -18.96 20.81 0.46
CA PRO A 275 -17.79 21.56 0.91
C PRO A 275 -17.94 22.01 2.37
N PHE A 276 -16.88 21.87 3.14
CA PHE A 276 -16.78 22.37 4.53
C PHE A 276 -16.03 23.71 4.54
N GLY A 277 -16.73 24.80 4.34
CA GLY A 277 -16.09 26.11 4.13
C GLY A 277 -15.30 26.13 2.82
N ASP A 278 -14.01 26.46 2.87
CA ASP A 278 -13.12 26.47 1.72
C ASP A 278 -12.52 25.09 1.39
N PHE A 279 -12.86 24.05 2.17
CA PHE A 279 -12.30 22.71 2.00
C PHE A 279 -13.30 21.78 1.30
N GLU A 280 -12.86 21.14 0.21
CA GLU A 280 -13.56 20.08 -0.49
C GLU A 280 -12.98 18.72 -0.09
N ALA A 281 -13.74 17.92 0.66
CA ALA A 281 -13.36 16.55 0.92
C ALA A 281 -13.64 15.66 -0.30
N ARG A 282 -12.59 15.18 -0.95
CA ARG A 282 -12.70 14.36 -2.17
C ARG A 282 -12.72 12.85 -1.92
N HIS A 283 -12.68 12.42 -0.66
CA HIS A 283 -12.61 11.01 -0.26
C HIS A 283 -13.14 10.80 1.16
N ALA A 284 -13.48 9.55 1.47
CA ALA A 284 -14.13 9.19 2.74
C ALA A 284 -13.20 9.19 3.96
N HIS A 285 -11.89 9.31 3.81
CA HIS A 285 -10.91 9.06 4.89
C HIS A 285 -11.11 7.71 5.61
N ASN A 286 -11.73 6.74 4.94
CA ASN A 286 -11.92 5.37 5.42
C ASN A 286 -12.16 4.46 4.22
N GLU A 287 -11.30 3.48 4.03
CA GLU A 287 -11.32 2.58 2.89
C GLU A 287 -12.60 1.75 2.79
N LEU A 288 -13.10 1.24 3.92
CA LEU A 288 -14.34 0.44 3.93
C LEU A 288 -15.55 1.28 3.52
N ILE A 289 -15.66 2.50 4.04
CA ILE A 289 -16.74 3.42 3.70
C ILE A 289 -16.62 3.85 2.25
N GLN A 290 -15.40 4.15 1.79
CA GLN A 290 -15.10 4.48 0.39
C GLN A 290 -15.55 3.37 -0.56
N GLN A 291 -15.17 2.12 -0.26
CA GLN A 291 -15.51 0.97 -1.09
C GLN A 291 -17.00 0.63 -1.01
N PHE A 292 -17.62 0.82 0.16
CA PHE A 292 -19.06 0.60 0.31
C PHE A 292 -19.87 1.63 -0.49
N TYR A 293 -19.48 2.90 -0.49
CA TYR A 293 -20.12 3.90 -1.32
C TYR A 293 -19.92 3.64 -2.81
N ALA A 294 -18.67 3.40 -3.22
CA ALA A 294 -18.33 3.23 -4.63
C ALA A 294 -18.92 1.95 -5.23
N TYR A 295 -18.87 0.84 -4.51
CA TYR A 295 -19.15 -0.50 -5.05
C TYR A 295 -20.12 -1.34 -4.21
N GLY A 296 -20.74 -0.77 -3.19
CA GLY A 296 -21.65 -1.47 -2.29
C GLY A 296 -21.02 -2.64 -1.55
N MET A 297 -21.85 -3.58 -1.14
CA MET A 297 -21.40 -4.83 -0.48
C MET A 297 -20.48 -5.66 -1.37
N VAL A 298 -20.65 -5.61 -2.70
CA VAL A 298 -19.75 -6.29 -3.64
C VAL A 298 -18.33 -5.76 -3.49
N GLY A 299 -18.13 -4.43 -3.39
CA GLY A 299 -16.83 -3.81 -3.17
C GLY A 299 -16.18 -4.24 -1.85
N VAL A 300 -16.94 -4.23 -0.76
CA VAL A 300 -16.47 -4.69 0.54
C VAL A 300 -16.05 -6.16 0.50
N CYS A 301 -16.85 -7.02 -0.15
CA CYS A 301 -16.51 -8.43 -0.34
C CYS A 301 -15.24 -8.63 -1.20
N MET A 302 -15.07 -7.82 -2.25
CA MET A 302 -13.87 -7.87 -3.09
C MET A 302 -12.62 -7.44 -2.31
N LEU A 303 -12.71 -6.36 -1.51
CA LEU A 303 -11.62 -5.94 -0.64
C LEU A 303 -11.28 -7.03 0.39
N GLY A 304 -12.29 -7.61 1.03
CA GLY A 304 -12.13 -8.75 1.94
C GLY A 304 -11.50 -9.98 1.26
N GLY A 305 -11.90 -10.27 0.02
CA GLY A 305 -11.33 -11.33 -0.82
C GLY A 305 -9.87 -11.08 -1.15
N LEU A 306 -9.52 -9.85 -1.54
CA LEU A 306 -8.16 -9.42 -1.84
C LEU A 306 -7.24 -9.60 -0.61
N TYR A 307 -7.58 -8.96 0.50
CA TYR A 307 -6.77 -9.02 1.73
C TYR A 307 -6.75 -10.44 2.33
N GLY A 308 -7.89 -11.14 2.31
CA GLY A 308 -7.99 -12.51 2.79
C GLY A 308 -7.22 -13.52 1.94
N SER A 309 -7.15 -13.35 0.61
CA SER A 309 -6.33 -14.18 -0.27
C SER A 309 -4.84 -13.95 -0.03
N PHE A 310 -4.43 -12.69 0.08
CA PHE A 310 -3.05 -12.31 0.38
C PHE A 310 -2.63 -12.85 1.76
N TYR A 311 -3.46 -12.67 2.79
CA TYR A 311 -3.22 -13.22 4.13
C TYR A 311 -3.01 -14.74 4.09
N ARG A 312 -3.90 -15.49 3.41
CA ARG A 312 -3.79 -16.95 3.28
C ARG A 312 -2.51 -17.38 2.58
N GLN A 313 -2.10 -16.66 1.53
CA GLN A 313 -0.88 -16.95 0.79
C GLN A 313 0.36 -16.68 1.64
N VAL A 314 0.42 -15.53 2.32
CA VAL A 314 1.54 -15.18 3.22
C VAL A 314 1.64 -16.17 4.40
N ARG A 315 0.52 -16.63 4.95
CA ARG A 315 0.49 -17.63 6.04
C ARG A 315 1.14 -18.96 5.67
N ARG A 316 1.15 -19.33 4.41
CA ARG A 316 1.76 -20.57 3.89
C ARG A 316 3.28 -20.47 3.72
N LEU A 317 3.87 -19.28 3.84
CA LEU A 317 5.33 -19.12 3.75
C LEU A 317 6.04 -19.91 4.84
N SER A 318 7.02 -20.74 4.43
CA SER A 318 7.87 -21.52 5.33
C SER A 318 8.82 -20.63 6.13
N ASN A 319 9.34 -19.55 5.52
CA ASN A 319 10.23 -18.61 6.18
C ASN A 319 9.45 -17.71 7.15
N PRO A 320 9.60 -17.86 8.48
CA PRO A 320 8.82 -17.10 9.47
C PRO A 320 9.15 -15.60 9.46
N SER A 321 10.38 -15.23 9.09
CA SER A 321 10.80 -13.83 9.00
C SER A 321 10.08 -13.11 7.87
N MET A 322 10.07 -13.69 6.66
CA MET A 322 9.37 -13.14 5.50
C MET A 322 7.86 -13.09 5.72
N ARG A 323 7.30 -14.18 6.29
CA ARG A 323 5.89 -14.24 6.68
C ARG A 323 5.51 -13.08 7.58
N THR A 324 6.34 -12.76 8.58
CA THR A 324 6.04 -11.69 9.53
C THR A 324 6.09 -10.31 8.88
N ILE A 325 7.05 -10.03 7.96
CA ILE A 325 7.11 -8.75 7.24
C ILE A 325 5.84 -8.52 6.41
N TRP A 326 5.44 -9.51 5.61
CA TRP A 326 4.29 -9.34 4.73
C TRP A 326 2.96 -9.29 5.49
N LEU A 327 2.86 -9.98 6.65
CA LEU A 327 1.72 -9.81 7.55
C LEU A 327 1.71 -8.43 8.20
N ALA A 328 2.87 -7.89 8.57
CA ALA A 328 2.97 -6.54 9.10
C ALA A 328 2.60 -5.48 8.05
N LEU A 329 3.03 -5.66 6.80
CA LEU A 329 2.62 -4.80 5.69
C LEU A 329 1.09 -4.84 5.48
N LEU A 330 0.49 -6.04 5.48
CA LEU A 330 -0.96 -6.17 5.38
C LEU A 330 -1.68 -5.48 6.54
N LEU A 331 -1.18 -5.67 7.77
CA LEU A 331 -1.74 -5.02 8.96
C LEU A 331 -1.64 -3.49 8.85
N PHE A 332 -0.50 -2.98 8.37
CA PHE A 332 -0.32 -1.54 8.12
C PHE A 332 -1.36 -1.01 7.13
N VAL A 333 -1.51 -1.67 5.98
CA VAL A 333 -2.49 -1.26 4.94
C VAL A 333 -3.92 -1.27 5.50
N MET A 334 -4.29 -2.31 6.24
CA MET A 334 -5.63 -2.42 6.83
C MET A 334 -5.89 -1.35 7.89
N VAL A 335 -4.96 -1.15 8.83
CA VAL A 335 -5.12 -0.16 9.91
C VAL A 335 -5.17 1.25 9.34
N ARG A 336 -4.26 1.58 8.40
CA ARG A 336 -4.30 2.89 7.75
C ARG A 336 -5.59 3.08 6.97
N GLY A 337 -6.03 2.09 6.20
CA GLY A 337 -7.27 2.17 5.44
C GLY A 337 -8.52 2.40 6.29
N LEU A 338 -8.53 1.97 7.56
CA LEU A 338 -9.63 2.29 8.49
C LEU A 338 -9.61 3.74 8.97
N THR A 339 -8.47 4.41 8.90
CA THR A 339 -8.27 5.74 9.47
C THR A 339 -8.04 6.81 8.42
N ASP A 340 -7.63 6.43 7.22
CA ASP A 340 -7.40 7.34 6.11
C ASP A 340 -7.38 6.57 4.79
N THR A 341 -7.88 7.19 3.73
CA THR A 341 -7.77 6.72 2.35
C THR A 341 -7.79 7.93 1.44
N GLU A 342 -7.08 7.84 0.34
CA GLU A 342 -7.09 8.84 -0.71
C GLU A 342 -7.54 8.20 -2.03
N PRO A 343 -7.96 8.99 -3.04
CA PRO A 343 -8.59 8.45 -4.26
C PRO A 343 -7.80 7.34 -4.97
N PHE A 344 -6.47 7.33 -4.80
CA PHE A 344 -5.56 6.36 -5.48
C PHE A 344 -4.75 5.52 -4.53
N ASP A 345 -5.01 5.57 -3.25
CA ASP A 345 -4.24 4.81 -2.25
C ASP A 345 -4.29 3.31 -2.49
N LEU A 346 -5.36 2.82 -3.10
CA LEU A 346 -5.50 1.40 -3.42
C LEU A 346 -4.58 0.93 -4.56
N SER A 347 -4.09 1.83 -5.43
CA SER A 347 -3.14 1.45 -6.49
C SER A 347 -1.88 0.81 -5.91
N LEU A 348 -1.31 1.42 -4.87
CA LEU A 348 -0.09 0.93 -4.21
C LEU A 348 -0.26 -0.47 -3.59
N PRO A 349 -1.28 -0.76 -2.77
CA PRO A 349 -1.55 -2.12 -2.30
C PRO A 349 -1.81 -3.12 -3.43
N LEU A 350 -2.56 -2.76 -4.46
CA LEU A 350 -2.91 -3.68 -5.55
C LEU A 350 -1.67 -4.20 -6.29
N TRP A 351 -0.81 -3.32 -6.79
CA TRP A 351 0.39 -3.77 -7.51
C TRP A 351 1.40 -4.43 -6.57
N ALA A 352 1.54 -3.96 -5.32
CA ALA A 352 2.46 -4.55 -4.36
C ALA A 352 2.01 -5.96 -3.96
N MET A 353 0.73 -6.18 -3.67
CA MET A 353 0.19 -7.50 -3.36
C MET A 353 0.30 -8.45 -4.55
N ALA A 354 0.07 -7.96 -5.78
CA ALA A 354 0.29 -8.74 -7.00
C ALA A 354 1.75 -9.18 -7.11
N MET A 355 2.70 -8.25 -6.95
CA MET A 355 4.14 -8.54 -6.98
C MET A 355 4.56 -9.55 -5.91
N ILE A 356 4.16 -9.32 -4.67
CA ILE A 356 4.51 -10.18 -3.54
C ILE A 356 3.87 -11.56 -3.71
N SER A 357 2.64 -11.66 -4.24
CA SER A 357 1.97 -12.93 -4.53
C SER A 357 2.77 -13.78 -5.51
N VAL A 358 3.26 -13.17 -6.60
CA VAL A 358 4.12 -13.86 -7.58
C VAL A 358 5.47 -14.24 -6.99
N LEU A 359 6.04 -13.36 -6.17
CA LEU A 359 7.31 -13.62 -5.48
C LEU A 359 7.22 -14.82 -4.53
N ILE A 360 6.12 -14.92 -3.77
CA ILE A 360 5.85 -16.03 -2.84
C ILE A 360 5.72 -17.35 -3.61
N ASP A 361 4.92 -17.36 -4.67
CA ASP A 361 4.68 -18.55 -5.48
C ASP A 361 5.96 -19.06 -6.13
N ASN A 362 6.74 -18.18 -6.72
CA ASN A 362 8.04 -18.54 -7.31
C ASN A 362 9.03 -19.11 -6.27
N GLY A 363 8.99 -18.61 -5.03
CA GLY A 363 9.81 -19.14 -3.92
C GLY A 363 9.37 -20.54 -3.47
N GLN A 364 8.06 -20.82 -3.48
CA GLN A 364 7.51 -22.13 -3.14
C GLN A 364 7.84 -23.18 -4.22
N ALA A 365 7.64 -22.85 -5.49
CA ALA A 365 7.96 -23.72 -6.60
C ALA A 365 9.45 -24.13 -6.62
N LYS A 366 10.36 -23.20 -6.28
CA LYS A 366 11.79 -23.49 -6.19
C LYS A 366 12.12 -24.44 -5.04
N ASN A 367 11.44 -24.33 -3.90
CA ASN A 367 11.65 -25.22 -2.75
C ASN A 367 11.13 -26.63 -3.03
N GLU A 368 10.02 -26.77 -3.79
CA GLU A 368 9.44 -28.07 -4.16
C GLU A 368 10.29 -28.79 -5.22
N SER A 369 11.04 -28.08 -6.05
CA SER A 369 11.94 -28.66 -7.05
C SER A 369 13.33 -29.03 -6.51
N ASP A 370 13.65 -28.74 -5.25
CA ASP A 370 14.93 -29.09 -4.62
C ASP A 370 14.86 -30.53 -4.06
N PRO A 371 15.65 -31.51 -4.60
CA PRO A 371 15.61 -32.91 -4.16
C PRO A 371 15.94 -33.11 -2.68
N SER A 372 16.64 -32.15 -2.05
CA SER A 372 16.94 -32.21 -0.61
C SER A 372 15.68 -32.08 0.27
N PHE A 373 14.62 -31.48 -0.25
CA PHE A 373 13.36 -31.29 0.45
C PHE A 373 12.56 -32.61 0.56
N ASP A 374 12.65 -33.47 -0.45
CA ASP A 374 12.01 -34.78 -0.44
C ASP A 374 12.67 -35.74 0.57
N LEU A 375 13.99 -35.65 0.74
CA LEU A 375 14.72 -36.39 1.77
C LEU A 375 14.30 -36.00 3.19
N VAL A 376 14.15 -34.70 3.46
CA VAL A 376 13.69 -34.20 4.79
C VAL A 376 12.23 -34.60 5.05
N ARG A 377 11.39 -34.64 4.02
CA ARG A 377 9.99 -35.06 4.13
C ARG A 377 9.88 -36.55 4.41
N GLN A 378 10.70 -37.37 3.76
CA GLN A 378 10.79 -38.83 4.01
C GLN A 378 11.33 -39.10 5.41
N PHE A 379 12.33 -38.40 5.90
CA PHE A 379 12.84 -38.53 7.26
C PHE A 379 11.78 -38.19 8.32
N ASN A 380 11.02 -37.10 8.13
CA ASN A 380 9.97 -36.71 9.08
C ASN A 380 8.74 -37.64 9.08
N VAL A 381 8.49 -38.36 8.00
CA VAL A 381 7.44 -39.41 7.96
C VAL A 381 7.94 -40.67 8.64
N ALA A 382 9.22 -41.02 8.50
CA ALA A 382 9.82 -42.21 9.13
C ALA A 382 10.02 -42.09 10.65
N VAL A 383 10.06 -40.85 11.18
CA VAL A 383 10.27 -40.57 12.63
C VAL A 383 8.93 -40.38 13.40
N ARG A 384 7.76 -40.55 12.78
CA ARG A 384 6.52 -40.64 13.57
C ARG A 384 6.52 -41.97 14.32
N PRO A 385 6.65 -42.03 15.67
CA PRO A 385 6.49 -43.27 16.40
C PRO A 385 5.05 -43.75 16.17
N GLU A 386 4.92 -44.96 15.69
CA GLU A 386 3.66 -45.68 15.74
C GLU A 386 3.23 -45.73 17.21
N THR A 387 2.14 -45.04 17.52
CA THR A 387 1.48 -45.20 18.81
C THR A 387 1.00 -46.65 18.84
N LEU A 388 1.78 -47.51 19.50
CA LEU A 388 1.36 -48.84 19.87
C LEU A 388 0.00 -48.74 20.58
N SER A 389 -1.03 -49.22 19.90
CA SER A 389 -2.31 -49.54 20.49
C SER A 389 -2.11 -50.73 21.41
N THR A 390 -1.87 -50.48 22.69
CA THR A 390 -2.06 -51.53 23.71
C THR A 390 -3.56 -51.68 23.97
N ASN A 391 -4.16 -52.65 23.30
CA ASN A 391 -5.34 -53.33 23.81
C ASN A 391 -4.91 -54.13 25.03
N GLN A 392 -5.40 -53.76 26.19
CA GLN A 392 -5.84 -54.66 27.27
C GLN A 392 -6.83 -53.92 28.16
#